data_e4db22e59295be90b2136ae22351dc37
#
_entry.id   e4db22e59295be90b2136ae22351dc37
#
_cell.length_a   1.000
_cell.length_b   1.000
_cell.length_c   1.000
_cell.angle_alpha   90.00
_cell.angle_beta   90.00
_cell.angle_gamma   90.00
#
_symmetry.space_group_name_H-M   'P 1'
#
loop_
_entity.id
_entity.type
_entity.pdbx_description
1 polymer ?
#
loop_
_entity_poly.entity_id
_entity_poly.type
_entity_poly.pdbx_seq_one_letter_code
_entity_poly.pdbx_strand_id
1 'polypeptide(L)'
;MILRWPQAVVLILTALSSCVALTAEKLYTDQPPVTPELALSGSYDVGVTTTKINDPDRLNTANFITTTNRPLLLEIWYPINLPTQKLKPKRATYKNVTRLQKPFELQGEAYRDALIVSDGEFPVVLLSHGFTGYRTQMFYLGEHLASHGYIVIGIDHKDSTNSEVFDDATRASGFISTLYNRARDQQFVLNYFSASSPSNNLNNLAKRMDTNNAAIIGHSMGGFGAINTAGGCYEFKSEQLKKIGVPSVIASLLPLRLDSCFAGQDSLDPRWKAIQVYAPWGGEFNVHSVDAMAQISTPMFYVAGDQDNTSGFKNGVKKLYQQTGSKHKYLMVYENARHNIAGHPAPSASFNSDFELGHYVEPSWNIETINRINKHMTLAFMDCHVKPMSTGADTFHLVKIFSNMRV
;
A
#
# COMPACT_ATOMS: atom_id res chain seq x y z
N MET A 1 29.64 -12.41 79.48
CA MET A 1 29.61 -13.21 78.26
C MET A 1 28.52 -12.67 77.38
N ILE A 2 28.83 -11.74 76.46
CA ILE A 2 27.85 -10.99 75.64
C ILE A 2 27.94 -11.58 74.23
N LEU A 3 26.89 -12.24 73.79
CA LEU A 3 26.77 -12.74 72.39
C LEU A 3 26.36 -11.57 71.49
N ARG A 4 27.18 -11.26 70.48
CA ARG A 4 26.86 -10.36 69.39
C ARG A 4 26.24 -11.16 68.24
N TRP A 5 25.07 -10.72 67.75
CA TRP A 5 24.44 -11.21 66.54
C TRP A 5 25.01 -10.48 65.31
N PRO A 6 25.23 -11.15 64.16
CA PRO A 6 25.65 -10.48 62.96
C PRO A 6 24.45 -9.86 62.26
N GLN A 7 24.60 -8.58 61.86
CA GLN A 7 23.64 -7.89 61.03
C GLN A 7 23.70 -8.47 59.61
N ALA A 8 22.59 -9.03 59.12
CA ALA A 8 22.40 -9.38 57.75
C ALA A 8 22.14 -8.12 56.92
N VAL A 9 23.04 -7.77 56.03
CA VAL A 9 22.86 -6.70 55.03
C VAL A 9 22.02 -7.28 53.90
N VAL A 10 20.76 -6.86 53.81
CA VAL A 10 19.87 -7.15 52.69
C VAL A 10 20.21 -6.17 51.57
N LEU A 11 20.91 -6.64 50.55
CA LEU A 11 21.11 -5.90 49.29
C LEU A 11 19.81 -5.98 48.47
N ILE A 12 19.04 -4.90 48.46
CA ILE A 12 17.93 -4.74 47.49
C ILE A 12 18.53 -4.34 46.17
N LEU A 13 18.65 -5.30 45.25
CA LEU A 13 18.91 -5.01 43.83
C LEU A 13 17.62 -4.47 43.21
N THR A 14 17.50 -3.15 43.11
CA THR A 14 16.53 -2.50 42.25
C THR A 14 16.97 -2.69 40.80
N ALA A 15 16.37 -3.67 40.11
CA ALA A 15 16.47 -3.78 38.67
C ALA A 15 15.76 -2.57 38.04
N LEU A 16 16.52 -1.54 37.70
CA LEU A 16 16.06 -0.46 36.83
C LEU A 16 15.83 -1.06 35.43
N SER A 17 14.60 -1.48 35.17
CA SER A 17 14.14 -1.81 33.83
C SER A 17 14.12 -0.51 33.03
N SER A 18 15.21 -0.21 32.33
CA SER A 18 15.26 0.90 31.38
C SER A 18 14.30 0.57 30.24
N CYS A 19 13.05 1.03 30.35
CA CYS A 19 12.18 1.13 29.19
C CYS A 19 12.84 2.10 28.23
N VAL A 20 13.58 1.58 27.24
CA VAL A 20 14.01 2.38 26.11
C VAL A 20 12.73 2.76 25.37
N ALA A 21 12.28 3.98 25.56
CA ALA A 21 11.17 4.53 24.78
C ALA A 21 11.63 4.54 23.31
N LEU A 22 10.93 3.77 22.46
CA LEU A 22 11.10 3.87 21.02
C LEU A 22 10.75 5.31 20.60
N THR A 23 11.73 6.02 20.12
CA THR A 23 11.52 7.35 19.52
C THR A 23 11.14 7.16 18.06
N ALA A 24 10.12 7.89 17.59
CA ALA A 24 9.74 7.90 16.20
C ALA A 24 10.89 8.40 15.33
N GLU A 25 11.22 7.66 14.29
CA GLU A 25 12.33 7.94 13.39
C GLU A 25 11.89 8.83 12.23
N LYS A 26 12.65 9.90 11.96
CA LYS A 26 12.48 10.74 10.76
C LYS A 26 13.35 10.17 9.65
N LEU A 27 12.73 9.57 8.62
CA LEU A 27 13.44 8.91 7.52
C LEU A 27 13.88 9.85 6.41
N TYR A 28 13.18 10.97 6.23
CA TYR A 28 13.47 11.90 5.13
C TYR A 28 14.25 13.09 5.64
N THR A 29 15.35 13.40 4.94
CA THR A 29 16.18 14.56 5.24
C THR A 29 15.64 15.81 4.54
N ASP A 30 15.89 16.99 5.14
CA ASP A 30 15.50 18.28 4.56
C ASP A 30 16.51 18.78 3.51
N GLN A 31 17.42 17.93 3.02
CA GLN A 31 18.37 18.32 2.00
C GLN A 31 17.66 18.70 0.70
N PRO A 32 18.00 19.86 0.09
CA PRO A 32 17.45 20.22 -1.19
C PRO A 32 18.07 19.36 -2.28
N PRO A 33 17.39 18.33 -2.76
CA PRO A 33 17.83 17.59 -3.94
C PRO A 33 17.36 18.35 -5.16
N VAL A 34 17.77 17.88 -6.32
CA VAL A 34 17.04 18.13 -7.55
C VAL A 34 15.68 17.45 -7.37
N THR A 35 14.71 18.17 -6.84
CA THR A 35 13.37 17.66 -6.59
C THR A 35 12.52 17.93 -7.82
N PRO A 36 11.91 16.91 -8.45
CA PRO A 36 10.98 17.13 -9.53
C PRO A 36 9.83 18.02 -9.08
N GLU A 37 9.33 18.89 -9.96
CA GLU A 37 8.37 19.94 -9.65
C GLU A 37 7.15 19.46 -8.85
N LEU A 38 6.50 18.38 -9.29
CA LEU A 38 5.31 17.84 -8.63
C LEU A 38 5.63 16.98 -7.39
N ALA A 39 6.87 16.85 -6.98
CA ALA A 39 7.24 16.15 -5.74
C ALA A 39 7.20 17.05 -4.50
N LEU A 40 7.00 18.35 -4.68
CA LEU A 40 6.77 19.30 -3.59
C LEU A 40 5.37 19.07 -2.98
N SER A 41 5.22 19.40 -1.71
CA SER A 41 3.91 19.34 -1.04
C SER A 41 2.92 20.33 -1.67
N GLY A 42 1.64 19.94 -1.72
CA GLY A 42 0.56 20.78 -2.20
C GLY A 42 0.15 21.86 -1.22
N SER A 43 -0.99 22.49 -1.49
CA SER A 43 -1.50 23.64 -0.74
C SER A 43 -2.19 23.30 0.59
N TYR A 44 -2.54 22.03 0.81
CA TYR A 44 -3.17 21.59 2.05
C TYR A 44 -2.15 21.08 3.06
N ASP A 45 -2.36 21.40 4.33
CA ASP A 45 -1.80 20.59 5.41
C ASP A 45 -2.49 19.23 5.43
N VAL A 46 -1.85 18.23 6.04
CA VAL A 46 -2.34 16.85 6.00
C VAL A 46 -2.76 16.38 7.39
N GLY A 47 -3.99 15.91 7.50
CA GLY A 47 -4.47 15.14 8.64
C GLY A 47 -4.35 13.65 8.39
N VAL A 48 -4.23 12.85 9.46
CA VAL A 48 -4.26 11.40 9.37
C VAL A 48 -5.00 10.79 10.54
N THR A 49 -5.79 9.76 10.26
CA THR A 49 -6.48 8.98 11.30
C THR A 49 -6.37 7.49 11.03
N THR A 50 -6.39 6.70 12.10
CA THR A 50 -6.40 5.23 12.02
C THR A 50 -7.79 4.73 12.36
N THR A 51 -8.34 3.82 11.56
CA THR A 51 -9.63 3.20 11.84
C THR A 51 -9.63 1.73 11.47
N LYS A 52 -10.55 0.98 12.05
CA LYS A 52 -10.78 -0.43 11.73
C LYS A 52 -12.18 -0.60 11.18
N ILE A 53 -12.27 -1.21 10.02
CA ILE A 53 -13.53 -1.64 9.43
C ILE A 53 -13.60 -3.16 9.40
N ASN A 54 -14.78 -3.71 9.24
CA ASN A 54 -14.98 -5.14 9.28
C ASN A 54 -15.86 -5.56 8.09
N ASP A 55 -15.33 -6.46 7.25
CA ASP A 55 -16.11 -7.10 6.20
C ASP A 55 -16.74 -8.36 6.76
N PRO A 56 -18.05 -8.38 6.95
CA PRO A 56 -18.74 -9.57 7.42
C PRO A 56 -18.78 -10.65 6.32
N ASP A 57 -18.93 -11.88 6.72
CA ASP A 57 -19.23 -13.02 5.83
C ASP A 57 -18.22 -13.27 4.70
N ARG A 58 -16.95 -12.84 4.87
CA ARG A 58 -15.88 -13.15 3.95
C ARG A 58 -15.56 -14.65 4.01
N LEU A 59 -15.40 -15.30 2.86
CA LEU A 59 -15.01 -16.71 2.80
C LEU A 59 -13.72 -16.97 3.61
N ASN A 60 -13.77 -17.93 4.49
CA ASN A 60 -12.63 -18.33 5.32
C ASN A 60 -11.62 -19.14 4.49
N THR A 61 -10.48 -18.55 4.20
CA THR A 61 -9.44 -19.19 3.38
C THR A 61 -8.67 -20.31 4.08
N ALA A 62 -8.93 -20.56 5.38
CA ALA A 62 -8.39 -21.72 6.06
C ALA A 62 -9.13 -23.02 5.69
N ASN A 63 -10.40 -22.94 5.27
CA ASN A 63 -11.17 -24.11 4.91
C ASN A 63 -11.97 -23.98 3.59
N PHE A 64 -12.13 -22.75 3.06
CA PHE A 64 -12.93 -22.44 1.85
C PHE A 64 -14.38 -22.94 1.88
N ILE A 65 -14.95 -23.08 3.06
CA ILE A 65 -16.33 -23.61 3.28
C ILE A 65 -17.15 -22.61 4.08
N THR A 66 -16.64 -22.15 5.22
CA THR A 66 -17.34 -21.23 6.12
C THR A 66 -17.02 -19.79 5.80
N THR A 67 -17.82 -18.87 6.34
CA THR A 67 -17.53 -17.44 6.33
C THR A 67 -16.97 -16.98 7.67
N THR A 68 -16.29 -15.87 7.67
CA THR A 68 -15.70 -15.22 8.85
C THR A 68 -15.66 -13.72 8.67
N ASN A 69 -15.69 -13.00 9.77
CA ASN A 69 -15.40 -11.56 9.75
C ASN A 69 -13.95 -11.30 9.35
N ARG A 70 -13.77 -10.38 8.40
CA ARG A 70 -12.45 -9.95 7.95
C ARG A 70 -12.20 -8.50 8.36
N PRO A 71 -11.50 -8.27 9.47
CA PRO A 71 -11.13 -6.93 9.89
C PRO A 71 -10.02 -6.37 9.00
N LEU A 72 -10.14 -5.10 8.60
CA LEU A 72 -9.12 -4.33 7.90
C LEU A 72 -8.78 -3.10 8.73
N LEU A 73 -7.50 -2.92 9.05
CA LEU A 73 -7.01 -1.71 9.70
C LEU A 73 -6.57 -0.72 8.63
N LEU A 74 -7.07 0.50 8.71
CA LEU A 74 -6.85 1.55 7.73
C LEU A 74 -6.08 2.71 8.34
N GLU A 75 -5.20 3.32 7.54
CA GLU A 75 -4.60 4.63 7.79
C GLU A 75 -5.13 5.58 6.72
N ILE A 76 -5.77 6.68 7.11
CA ILE A 76 -6.44 7.59 6.18
C ILE A 76 -5.80 8.96 6.29
N TRP A 77 -5.20 9.43 5.19
CA TRP A 77 -4.64 10.77 5.04
C TRP A 77 -5.64 11.66 4.29
N TYR A 78 -5.79 12.90 4.72
CA TYR A 78 -6.79 13.82 4.17
C TYR A 78 -6.38 15.29 4.30
N PRO A 79 -6.91 16.17 3.43
CA PRO A 79 -6.66 17.61 3.49
C PRO A 79 -7.19 18.23 4.78
N ILE A 80 -6.38 19.09 5.40
CA ILE A 80 -6.79 19.92 6.54
C ILE A 80 -6.33 21.36 6.33
N ASN A 81 -6.92 22.29 7.09
CA ASN A 81 -6.41 23.63 7.29
C ASN A 81 -5.95 23.74 8.75
N LEU A 82 -4.66 23.96 8.97
CA LEU A 82 -4.17 24.17 10.32
C LEU A 82 -4.72 25.49 10.87
N PRO A 83 -5.23 25.47 12.12
CA PRO A 83 -5.63 26.70 12.76
C PRO A 83 -4.40 27.60 12.96
N THR A 84 -4.56 28.89 12.69
CA THR A 84 -3.54 29.92 12.94
C THR A 84 -3.23 30.10 14.43
N GLN A 85 -3.98 29.45 15.32
CA GLN A 85 -3.89 29.58 16.77
C GLN A 85 -3.03 28.48 17.45
N LYS A 86 -2.57 28.81 18.64
CA LYS A 86 -1.47 28.31 19.46
C LYS A 86 -1.32 26.80 19.73
N LEU A 87 -2.28 25.93 19.43
CA LEU A 87 -2.18 24.49 19.67
C LEU A 87 -2.26 23.75 18.32
N LYS A 88 -1.10 23.50 17.73
CA LYS A 88 -1.03 22.59 16.57
C LYS A 88 -1.27 21.14 17.03
N PRO A 89 -2.04 20.34 16.28
CA PRO A 89 -2.18 18.91 16.54
C PRO A 89 -0.81 18.22 16.56
N LYS A 90 -0.75 17.06 17.21
CA LYS A 90 0.49 16.26 17.27
C LYS A 90 0.82 15.69 15.87
N ARG A 91 2.08 15.77 15.47
CA ARG A 91 2.58 15.10 14.27
C ARG A 91 2.34 13.59 14.34
N ALA A 92 2.08 12.98 13.21
CA ALA A 92 1.83 11.55 13.11
C ALA A 92 3.09 10.73 13.41
N THR A 93 2.89 9.66 14.15
CA THR A 93 3.85 8.59 14.34
C THR A 93 3.22 7.30 13.83
N TYR A 94 3.90 6.60 12.91
CA TYR A 94 3.46 5.35 12.32
C TYR A 94 4.20 4.18 12.98
N LYS A 95 3.47 3.32 13.68
CA LYS A 95 4.02 2.16 14.40
C LYS A 95 3.92 0.91 13.54
N ASN A 96 5.03 0.22 13.39
CA ASN A 96 5.13 -1.00 12.59
C ASN A 96 6.10 -2.00 13.23
N VAL A 97 6.21 -3.18 12.62
CA VAL A 97 7.24 -4.17 12.89
C VAL A 97 7.95 -4.55 11.59
N THR A 98 9.22 -4.89 11.70
CA THR A 98 9.97 -5.48 10.58
C THR A 98 9.53 -6.93 10.34
N ARG A 99 10.02 -7.58 9.30
CA ARG A 99 9.75 -9.02 9.05
C ARG A 99 10.26 -9.95 10.14
N LEU A 100 11.30 -9.55 10.88
CA LEU A 100 11.80 -10.25 12.05
C LEU A 100 11.16 -9.75 13.36
N GLN A 101 9.96 -9.14 13.26
CA GLN A 101 9.15 -8.70 14.41
C GLN A 101 9.80 -7.63 15.28
N LYS A 102 10.80 -6.90 14.78
CA LYS A 102 11.40 -5.78 15.50
C LYS A 102 10.50 -4.55 15.37
N PRO A 103 10.04 -3.95 16.47
CA PRO A 103 9.20 -2.75 16.43
C PRO A 103 10.01 -1.54 15.97
N PHE A 104 9.35 -0.66 15.22
CA PHE A 104 9.88 0.64 14.84
C PHE A 104 8.76 1.67 14.68
N GLU A 105 9.10 2.94 14.78
CA GLU A 105 8.19 4.05 14.63
C GLU A 105 8.76 5.06 13.63
N LEU A 106 7.92 5.51 12.70
CA LEU A 106 8.28 6.51 11.71
C LEU A 106 7.57 7.83 12.01
N GLN A 107 8.30 8.92 11.91
CA GLN A 107 7.76 10.26 12.01
C GLN A 107 7.20 10.68 10.65
N GLY A 108 5.90 10.99 10.60
CA GLY A 108 5.25 11.61 9.44
C GLY A 108 5.17 13.14 9.53
N GLU A 109 4.79 13.75 8.42
CA GLU A 109 4.50 15.19 8.35
C GLU A 109 3.02 15.51 8.60
N ALA A 110 2.13 14.50 8.53
CA ALA A 110 0.72 14.66 8.81
C ALA A 110 0.44 14.95 10.30
N TYR A 111 -0.76 15.45 10.58
CA TYR A 111 -1.24 15.74 11.93
C TYR A 111 -2.28 14.69 12.36
N ARG A 112 -2.03 14.04 13.50
CA ARG A 112 -2.89 12.97 14.02
C ARG A 112 -4.26 13.52 14.44
N ASP A 113 -5.32 12.89 13.89
CA ASP A 113 -6.74 13.13 14.21
C ASP A 113 -7.20 14.61 14.07
N ALA A 114 -6.51 15.37 13.20
CA ALA A 114 -6.91 16.73 12.87
C ALA A 114 -8.23 16.75 12.09
N LEU A 115 -8.98 17.84 12.21
CA LEU A 115 -10.26 17.97 11.51
C LEU A 115 -10.04 18.16 10.00
N ILE A 116 -10.76 17.38 9.21
CA ILE A 116 -10.78 17.57 7.74
C ILE A 116 -11.35 18.95 7.38
N VAL A 117 -10.92 19.49 6.25
CA VAL A 117 -11.50 20.73 5.70
C VAL A 117 -13.03 20.66 5.61
N SER A 118 -13.71 21.77 5.86
CA SER A 118 -15.18 21.84 5.94
C SER A 118 -15.87 21.73 4.58
N ASP A 119 -15.19 22.05 3.50
CA ASP A 119 -15.75 22.17 2.16
C ASP A 119 -15.01 21.32 1.13
N GLY A 120 -15.70 21.01 0.03
CA GLY A 120 -15.19 20.21 -1.07
C GLY A 120 -15.38 18.69 -0.87
N GLU A 121 -15.28 18.00 -1.98
CA GLU A 121 -15.16 16.53 -2.06
C GLU A 121 -13.83 16.19 -2.72
N PHE A 122 -13.20 15.14 -2.27
CA PHE A 122 -11.85 14.75 -2.68
C PHE A 122 -11.84 13.35 -3.26
N PRO A 123 -11.24 13.13 -4.42
CA PRO A 123 -11.06 11.80 -4.98
C PRO A 123 -10.35 10.86 -4.00
N VAL A 124 -10.67 9.57 -4.09
CA VAL A 124 -10.15 8.55 -3.17
C VAL A 124 -9.03 7.76 -3.81
N VAL A 125 -7.90 7.60 -3.12
CA VAL A 125 -6.79 6.74 -3.55
C VAL A 125 -6.53 5.67 -2.52
N LEU A 126 -6.58 4.40 -2.91
CA LEU A 126 -6.19 3.28 -2.04
C LEU A 126 -4.70 2.95 -2.20
N LEU A 127 -4.00 2.74 -1.09
CA LEU A 127 -2.64 2.20 -1.05
C LEU A 127 -2.69 0.74 -0.59
N SER A 128 -2.23 -0.17 -1.44
CA SER A 128 -2.25 -1.61 -1.23
C SER A 128 -0.82 -2.16 -1.22
N HIS A 129 -0.38 -2.62 -0.05
CA HIS A 129 1.00 -3.09 0.18
C HIS A 129 1.29 -4.47 -0.43
N GLY A 130 2.58 -4.84 -0.48
CA GLY A 130 3.05 -6.16 -0.91
C GLY A 130 2.80 -7.28 0.12
N PHE A 131 3.29 -8.47 -0.17
CA PHE A 131 3.35 -9.60 0.77
C PHE A 131 4.81 -9.81 1.21
N THR A 132 5.15 -9.57 2.42
CA THR A 132 4.50 -8.99 3.58
C THR A 132 4.79 -7.50 3.66
N GLY A 133 3.82 -6.74 4.16
CA GLY A 133 3.98 -5.30 4.25
C GLY A 133 3.09 -4.71 5.36
N TYR A 134 2.67 -3.47 5.21
CA TYR A 134 1.78 -2.77 6.15
C TYR A 134 1.18 -1.53 5.51
N ARG A 135 0.05 -1.05 6.03
CA ARG A 135 -0.74 0.07 5.51
C ARG A 135 0.04 1.39 5.33
N THR A 136 1.12 1.58 6.08
CA THR A 136 1.95 2.78 6.01
C THR A 136 3.26 2.59 5.24
N GLN A 137 3.40 1.49 4.48
CA GLN A 137 4.60 1.23 3.67
C GLN A 137 4.89 2.35 2.65
N MET A 138 3.83 2.95 2.12
CA MET A 138 3.89 4.06 1.15
C MET A 138 3.34 5.37 1.75
N PHE A 139 3.52 5.61 3.06
CA PHE A 139 2.95 6.77 3.74
C PHE A 139 3.35 8.11 3.11
N TYR A 140 4.55 8.19 2.54
CA TYR A 140 5.03 9.38 1.85
C TYR A 140 4.16 9.76 0.64
N LEU A 141 3.58 8.78 -0.07
CA LEU A 141 2.59 9.01 -1.12
C LEU A 141 1.24 9.41 -0.52
N GLY A 142 0.86 8.79 0.61
CA GLY A 142 -0.36 9.14 1.34
C GLY A 142 -0.37 10.62 1.74
N GLU A 143 0.68 11.07 2.41
CA GLU A 143 0.85 12.47 2.81
C GLU A 143 0.94 13.41 1.60
N HIS A 144 1.70 13.01 0.57
CA HIS A 144 1.89 13.83 -0.62
C HIS A 144 0.58 14.06 -1.37
N LEU A 145 -0.15 13.00 -1.72
CA LEU A 145 -1.41 13.11 -2.44
C LEU A 145 -2.48 13.85 -1.62
N ALA A 146 -2.52 13.63 -0.30
CA ALA A 146 -3.45 14.36 0.57
C ALA A 146 -3.15 15.87 0.58
N SER A 147 -1.88 16.28 0.54
CA SER A 147 -1.51 17.69 0.41
C SER A 147 -1.98 18.33 -0.91
N HIS A 148 -2.22 17.49 -1.92
CA HIS A 148 -2.73 17.89 -3.23
C HIS A 148 -4.25 17.69 -3.40
N GLY A 149 -4.99 17.45 -2.32
CA GLY A 149 -6.45 17.39 -2.36
C GLY A 149 -7.00 16.00 -2.75
N TYR A 150 -6.39 14.94 -2.26
CA TYR A 150 -6.93 13.58 -2.28
C TYR A 150 -7.23 13.10 -0.87
N ILE A 151 -8.14 12.14 -0.73
CA ILE A 151 -8.23 11.33 0.48
C ILE A 151 -7.57 9.98 0.16
N VAL A 152 -6.54 9.63 0.95
CA VAL A 152 -5.73 8.44 0.67
C VAL A 152 -5.90 7.42 1.80
N ILE A 153 -6.14 6.17 1.44
CA ILE A 153 -6.44 5.09 2.39
C ILE A 153 -5.42 3.96 2.24
N GLY A 154 -4.51 3.83 3.19
CA GLY A 154 -3.62 2.67 3.30
C GLY A 154 -4.34 1.53 4.02
N ILE A 155 -4.21 0.31 3.49
CA ILE A 155 -4.91 -0.88 3.97
C ILE A 155 -3.89 -1.86 4.56
N ASP A 156 -4.08 -2.30 5.83
CA ASP A 156 -3.49 -3.54 6.32
C ASP A 156 -4.36 -4.69 5.83
N HIS A 157 -3.89 -5.39 4.82
CA HIS A 157 -4.56 -6.59 4.33
C HIS A 157 -4.32 -7.73 5.32
N LYS A 158 -5.37 -8.15 5.99
CA LYS A 158 -5.31 -9.25 6.96
C LYS A 158 -4.62 -10.48 6.37
N ASP A 159 -3.88 -11.22 7.19
CA ASP A 159 -3.12 -12.42 6.86
C ASP A 159 -1.88 -12.16 5.95
N SER A 160 -1.52 -10.90 5.68
CA SER A 160 -0.36 -10.58 4.84
C SER A 160 0.49 -9.42 5.34
N THR A 161 0.31 -9.01 6.59
CA THR A 161 1.15 -7.98 7.22
C THR A 161 2.39 -8.59 7.86
N ASN A 162 3.42 -7.75 8.09
CA ASN A 162 4.61 -8.18 8.81
C ASN A 162 4.27 -8.74 10.20
N SER A 163 3.29 -8.17 10.89
CA SER A 163 2.88 -8.62 12.23
C SER A 163 2.14 -9.96 12.25
N GLU A 164 1.58 -10.40 11.12
CA GLU A 164 0.80 -11.63 11.02
C GLU A 164 1.56 -12.78 10.36
N VAL A 165 2.63 -12.48 9.60
CA VAL A 165 3.43 -13.47 8.88
C VAL A 165 4.84 -13.55 9.49
N PHE A 166 5.04 -14.46 10.42
CA PHE A 166 6.27 -14.55 11.21
C PHE A 166 6.95 -15.93 11.18
N ASP A 167 6.30 -16.95 10.59
CA ASP A 167 6.83 -18.27 10.37
C ASP A 167 6.36 -18.87 9.02
N ASP A 168 6.81 -20.07 8.69
CA ASP A 168 6.48 -20.72 7.42
C ASP A 168 4.99 -21.10 7.31
N ALA A 169 4.34 -21.45 8.42
CA ALA A 169 2.92 -21.81 8.43
C ALA A 169 2.04 -20.59 8.15
N THR A 170 2.29 -19.47 8.85
CA THR A 170 1.60 -18.20 8.62
C THR A 170 1.93 -17.61 7.26
N ARG A 171 3.16 -17.83 6.73
CA ARG A 171 3.54 -17.45 5.38
C ARG A 171 2.73 -18.22 4.32
N ALA A 172 2.62 -19.54 4.44
CA ALA A 172 1.89 -20.36 3.48
C ALA A 172 0.38 -20.05 3.48
N SER A 173 -0.24 -20.00 4.66
CA SER A 173 -1.68 -19.69 4.80
C SER A 173 -1.98 -18.25 4.39
N GLY A 174 -1.16 -17.30 4.78
CA GLY A 174 -1.28 -15.89 4.45
C GLY A 174 -1.11 -15.61 2.95
N PHE A 175 -0.24 -16.36 2.27
CA PHE A 175 -0.09 -16.25 0.81
C PHE A 175 -1.37 -16.70 0.08
N ILE A 176 -1.97 -17.82 0.48
CA ILE A 176 -3.26 -18.30 -0.07
C ILE A 176 -4.37 -17.28 0.22
N SER A 177 -4.44 -16.77 1.45
CA SER A 177 -5.38 -15.71 1.81
C SER A 177 -5.19 -14.47 0.95
N THR A 178 -3.96 -14.08 0.66
CA THR A 178 -3.62 -12.93 -0.20
C THR A 178 -4.11 -13.13 -1.63
N LEU A 179 -3.88 -14.30 -2.22
CA LEU A 179 -4.35 -14.63 -3.57
C LEU A 179 -5.87 -14.47 -3.69
N TYR A 180 -6.61 -14.87 -2.67
CA TYR A 180 -8.07 -14.77 -2.67
C TYR A 180 -8.57 -13.37 -2.32
N ASN A 181 -8.00 -12.72 -1.32
CA ASN A 181 -8.60 -11.56 -0.66
C ASN A 181 -8.12 -10.21 -1.18
N ARG A 182 -6.97 -10.10 -1.82
CA ARG A 182 -6.34 -8.80 -2.11
C ARG A 182 -7.26 -7.83 -2.88
N ALA A 183 -7.79 -8.24 -4.01
CA ALA A 183 -8.71 -7.42 -4.80
C ALA A 183 -10.04 -7.19 -4.07
N ARG A 184 -10.53 -8.22 -3.35
CA ARG A 184 -11.79 -8.12 -2.57
C ARG A 184 -11.68 -7.10 -1.44
N ASP A 185 -10.53 -7.01 -0.78
CA ASP A 185 -10.29 -5.99 0.26
C ASP A 185 -10.29 -4.59 -0.35
N GLN A 186 -9.63 -4.40 -1.50
CA GLN A 186 -9.61 -3.11 -2.22
C GLN A 186 -11.04 -2.67 -2.58
N GLN A 187 -11.83 -3.55 -3.17
CA GLN A 187 -13.22 -3.26 -3.54
C GLN A 187 -14.10 -3.02 -2.31
N PHE A 188 -13.92 -3.81 -1.25
CA PHE A 188 -14.68 -3.64 -0.01
C PHE A 188 -14.44 -2.28 0.63
N VAL A 189 -13.20 -1.81 0.71
CA VAL A 189 -12.87 -0.48 1.28
C VAL A 189 -13.59 0.63 0.51
N LEU A 190 -13.57 0.62 -0.82
CA LEU A 190 -14.30 1.60 -1.62
C LEU A 190 -15.81 1.53 -1.37
N ASN A 191 -16.38 0.32 -1.34
CA ASN A 191 -17.80 0.11 -1.08
C ASN A 191 -18.22 0.60 0.31
N TYR A 192 -17.38 0.34 1.33
CA TYR A 192 -17.64 0.77 2.70
C TYR A 192 -17.83 2.30 2.80
N PHE A 193 -16.96 3.06 2.17
CA PHE A 193 -17.05 4.53 2.20
C PHE A 193 -18.07 5.10 1.23
N SER A 194 -18.50 4.35 0.21
CA SER A 194 -19.60 4.73 -0.67
C SER A 194 -20.98 4.49 -0.05
N ALA A 195 -21.06 3.65 0.98
CA ALA A 195 -22.32 3.39 1.67
C ALA A 195 -22.74 4.61 2.52
N SER A 196 -24.02 4.91 2.56
CA SER A 196 -24.59 6.15 3.09
C SER A 196 -24.41 6.37 4.61
N SER A 197 -23.76 5.47 5.35
CA SER A 197 -23.60 5.60 6.80
C SER A 197 -22.38 4.80 7.31
N PRO A 198 -21.14 5.27 7.10
CA PRO A 198 -20.04 4.75 7.87
C PRO A 198 -20.24 5.06 9.35
N SER A 199 -19.65 4.25 10.25
CA SER A 199 -19.77 4.41 11.70
C SER A 199 -19.44 5.84 12.17
N ASN A 200 -20.07 6.30 13.23
CA ASN A 200 -20.17 7.69 13.72
C ASN A 200 -18.88 8.54 13.65
N ASN A 201 -17.70 7.99 13.86
CA ASN A 201 -16.45 8.76 13.89
C ASN A 201 -15.89 9.09 12.48
N LEU A 202 -16.34 8.40 11.44
CA LEU A 202 -15.88 8.59 10.06
C LEU A 202 -16.85 9.39 9.18
N ASN A 203 -18.02 9.76 9.73
CA ASN A 203 -19.06 10.44 8.95
C ASN A 203 -18.59 11.73 8.27
N ASN A 204 -17.81 12.55 8.99
CA ASN A 204 -17.33 13.81 8.41
C ASN A 204 -16.30 13.56 7.30
N LEU A 205 -15.46 12.56 7.46
CA LEU A 205 -14.47 12.17 6.47
C LEU A 205 -15.15 11.56 5.25
N ALA A 206 -16.07 10.61 5.43
CA ALA A 206 -16.80 9.96 4.35
C ALA A 206 -17.64 10.94 3.50
N LYS A 207 -18.22 11.97 4.10
CA LYS A 207 -18.93 13.04 3.38
C LYS A 207 -18.03 13.88 2.47
N ARG A 208 -16.72 13.79 2.62
CA ARG A 208 -15.74 14.49 1.80
C ARG A 208 -15.08 13.58 0.76
N MET A 209 -15.43 12.30 0.74
CA MET A 209 -14.90 11.34 -0.22
C MET A 209 -15.73 11.33 -1.50
N ASP A 210 -15.12 11.72 -2.61
CA ASP A 210 -15.67 11.45 -3.94
C ASP A 210 -15.31 10.01 -4.34
N THR A 211 -16.12 9.09 -3.92
CA THR A 211 -15.94 7.66 -4.21
C THR A 211 -16.28 7.28 -5.65
N ASN A 212 -16.82 8.19 -6.45
CA ASN A 212 -17.04 8.00 -7.88
C ASN A 212 -15.77 8.27 -8.72
N ASN A 213 -14.78 8.93 -8.12
CA ASN A 213 -13.49 9.19 -8.70
C ASN A 213 -12.40 8.57 -7.81
N ALA A 214 -12.18 7.27 -7.97
CA ALA A 214 -11.27 6.49 -7.16
C ALA A 214 -10.09 5.93 -7.96
N ALA A 215 -8.96 5.68 -7.27
CA ALA A 215 -7.78 5.04 -7.84
C ALA A 215 -7.15 4.05 -6.85
N ILE A 216 -6.31 3.15 -7.37
CA ILE A 216 -5.51 2.23 -6.56
C ILE A 216 -4.03 2.41 -6.92
N ILE A 217 -3.20 2.45 -5.88
CA ILE A 217 -1.75 2.31 -5.98
C ILE A 217 -1.38 1.01 -5.28
N GLY A 218 -0.88 0.03 -6.03
CA GLY A 218 -0.55 -1.30 -5.50
C GLY A 218 0.92 -1.65 -5.68
N HIS A 219 1.58 -2.17 -4.62
CA HIS A 219 2.94 -2.70 -4.71
C HIS A 219 2.92 -4.23 -4.66
N SER A 220 3.68 -4.90 -5.55
CA SER A 220 3.85 -6.36 -5.54
C SER A 220 2.49 -7.10 -5.54
N MET A 221 2.15 -7.83 -4.47
CA MET A 221 0.84 -8.47 -4.30
C MET A 221 -0.31 -7.44 -4.22
N GLY A 222 -0.05 -6.21 -3.78
CA GLY A 222 -1.03 -5.11 -3.89
C GLY A 222 -1.33 -4.76 -5.35
N GLY A 223 -0.30 -4.77 -6.20
CA GLY A 223 -0.44 -4.60 -7.64
C GLY A 223 -1.15 -5.76 -8.32
N PHE A 224 -0.89 -7.01 -7.90
CA PHE A 224 -1.64 -8.19 -8.32
C PHE A 224 -3.16 -8.01 -8.09
N GLY A 225 -3.54 -7.59 -6.88
CA GLY A 225 -4.94 -7.27 -6.57
C GLY A 225 -5.49 -6.12 -7.40
N ALA A 226 -4.72 -5.05 -7.58
CA ALA A 226 -5.14 -3.87 -8.33
C ALA A 226 -5.40 -4.16 -9.82
N ILE A 227 -4.63 -5.03 -10.45
CA ILE A 227 -4.87 -5.50 -11.81
C ILE A 227 -6.20 -6.25 -11.91
N ASN A 228 -6.52 -7.12 -10.93
CA ASN A 228 -7.83 -7.76 -10.91
C ASN A 228 -8.97 -6.75 -10.72
N THR A 229 -8.79 -5.76 -9.84
CA THR A 229 -9.78 -4.68 -9.62
C THR A 229 -9.98 -3.84 -10.88
N ALA A 230 -8.97 -3.73 -11.76
CA ALA A 230 -9.06 -3.10 -13.08
C ALA A 230 -9.77 -3.97 -14.14
N GLY A 231 -10.20 -5.17 -13.81
CA GLY A 231 -10.84 -6.13 -14.71
C GLY A 231 -9.93 -7.24 -15.24
N GLY A 232 -8.64 -7.27 -14.85
CA GLY A 232 -7.69 -8.33 -15.20
C GLY A 232 -7.80 -9.51 -14.27
N CYS A 233 -8.84 -10.33 -14.41
CA CYS A 233 -9.14 -11.43 -13.50
C CYS A 233 -8.03 -12.51 -13.42
N TYR A 234 -8.07 -13.31 -12.36
CA TYR A 234 -7.14 -14.42 -12.15
C TYR A 234 -7.68 -15.71 -12.76
N GLU A 235 -6.78 -16.43 -13.40
CA GLU A 235 -7.03 -17.77 -13.94
C GLU A 235 -5.91 -18.69 -13.45
N PHE A 236 -6.09 -19.29 -12.27
CA PHE A 236 -5.09 -20.18 -11.68
C PHE A 236 -5.18 -21.60 -12.25
N LYS A 237 -4.06 -22.11 -12.77
CA LYS A 237 -3.89 -23.51 -13.14
C LYS A 237 -3.13 -24.27 -12.06
N SER A 238 -3.47 -25.54 -11.83
CA SER A 238 -2.80 -26.37 -10.82
C SER A 238 -1.27 -26.36 -10.95
N GLU A 239 -0.75 -26.36 -12.18
CA GLU A 239 0.69 -26.31 -12.42
C GLU A 239 1.34 -24.98 -11.99
N GLN A 240 0.63 -23.88 -12.11
CA GLN A 240 1.08 -22.56 -11.63
C GLN A 240 1.15 -22.55 -10.10
N LEU A 241 0.11 -23.08 -9.45
CA LEU A 241 0.04 -23.16 -7.98
C LEU A 241 1.19 -24.04 -7.43
N LYS A 242 1.49 -25.16 -8.08
CA LYS A 242 2.64 -26.01 -7.73
C LYS A 242 3.98 -25.25 -7.86
N LYS A 243 4.16 -24.49 -8.95
CA LYS A 243 5.38 -23.70 -9.17
C LYS A 243 5.62 -22.63 -8.09
N ILE A 244 4.55 -22.09 -7.51
CA ILE A 244 4.63 -21.11 -6.41
C ILE A 244 4.62 -21.77 -5.02
N GLY A 245 4.82 -23.10 -4.95
CA GLY A 245 5.01 -23.84 -3.69
C GLY A 245 3.75 -24.38 -3.05
N VAL A 246 2.58 -24.34 -3.72
CA VAL A 246 1.36 -24.95 -3.19
C VAL A 246 1.43 -26.47 -3.31
N PRO A 247 1.19 -27.24 -2.22
CA PRO A 247 1.20 -28.70 -2.26
C PRO A 247 0.26 -29.28 -3.33
N SER A 248 0.68 -30.33 -4.03
CA SER A 248 0.00 -30.87 -5.23
C SER A 248 -1.48 -31.20 -5.02
N VAL A 249 -1.86 -31.76 -3.87
CA VAL A 249 -3.25 -32.09 -3.55
C VAL A 249 -4.10 -30.80 -3.46
N ILE A 250 -3.58 -29.81 -2.77
CA ILE A 250 -4.25 -28.51 -2.59
C ILE A 250 -4.30 -27.76 -3.93
N ALA A 251 -3.23 -27.76 -4.70
CA ALA A 251 -3.12 -27.11 -6.01
C ALA A 251 -4.15 -27.63 -7.02
N SER A 252 -4.65 -28.86 -6.86
CA SER A 252 -5.69 -29.43 -7.73
C SER A 252 -7.09 -28.90 -7.40
N LEU A 253 -7.34 -28.47 -6.18
CA LEU A 253 -8.66 -28.04 -5.68
C LEU A 253 -8.80 -26.50 -5.65
N LEU A 254 -7.70 -25.78 -5.39
CA LEU A 254 -7.71 -24.35 -5.22
C LEU A 254 -8.19 -23.54 -6.45
N PRO A 255 -7.92 -23.93 -7.73
CA PRO A 255 -8.37 -23.16 -8.87
C PRO A 255 -9.87 -22.86 -8.85
N LEU A 256 -10.70 -23.83 -8.44
CA LEU A 256 -12.15 -23.67 -8.31
C LEU A 256 -12.58 -22.59 -7.30
N ARG A 257 -11.69 -22.17 -6.42
CA ARG A 257 -11.95 -21.18 -5.37
C ARG A 257 -11.21 -19.88 -5.56
N LEU A 258 -10.00 -19.94 -6.14
CA LEU A 258 -9.15 -18.77 -6.35
C LEU A 258 -9.40 -18.07 -7.69
N ASP A 259 -9.93 -18.79 -8.67
CA ASP A 259 -10.17 -18.25 -10.01
C ASP A 259 -11.26 -17.17 -9.97
N SER A 260 -10.85 -15.92 -10.16
CA SER A 260 -11.77 -14.77 -10.14
C SER A 260 -12.48 -14.58 -11.47
N CYS A 261 -11.96 -15.08 -12.58
CA CYS A 261 -12.62 -15.07 -13.87
C CYS A 261 -13.88 -15.96 -13.83
N PHE A 262 -13.76 -17.13 -13.24
CA PHE A 262 -14.89 -18.06 -13.07
C PHE A 262 -15.96 -17.53 -12.08
N ALA A 263 -15.52 -16.82 -11.06
CA ALA A 263 -16.42 -16.24 -10.05
C ALA A 263 -17.12 -14.95 -10.51
N GLY A 264 -16.92 -14.50 -11.74
CA GLY A 264 -17.51 -13.27 -12.28
C GLY A 264 -16.98 -12.01 -11.59
N GLN A 265 -15.73 -12.04 -11.11
CA GLN A 265 -15.09 -10.92 -10.44
C GLN A 265 -14.17 -10.12 -11.36
N ASP A 266 -14.34 -10.29 -12.64
CA ASP A 266 -13.70 -9.59 -13.73
C ASP A 266 -14.49 -8.35 -14.20
N SER A 267 -15.67 -8.09 -13.60
CA SER A 267 -16.48 -6.92 -13.93
C SER A 267 -15.81 -5.63 -13.44
N LEU A 268 -15.57 -4.71 -14.36
CA LEU A 268 -15.01 -3.41 -14.07
C LEU A 268 -15.98 -2.52 -13.29
N ASP A 269 -15.59 -2.05 -12.13
CA ASP A 269 -16.30 -1.01 -11.40
C ASP A 269 -15.93 0.37 -12.00
N PRO A 270 -16.90 1.13 -12.56
CA PRO A 270 -16.63 2.40 -13.24
C PRO A 270 -16.11 3.51 -12.33
N ARG A 271 -16.14 3.32 -11.01
CA ARG A 271 -15.58 4.25 -10.03
C ARG A 271 -14.06 4.26 -10.06
N TRP A 272 -13.40 3.17 -10.49
CA TRP A 272 -11.96 3.11 -10.66
C TRP A 272 -11.52 3.86 -11.92
N LYS A 273 -10.95 5.05 -11.73
CA LYS A 273 -10.53 5.94 -12.84
C LYS A 273 -9.08 5.75 -13.24
N ALA A 274 -8.23 5.26 -12.33
CA ALA A 274 -6.82 5.04 -12.59
C ALA A 274 -6.26 3.94 -11.68
N ILE A 275 -5.35 3.14 -12.21
CA ILE A 275 -4.65 2.10 -11.46
C ILE A 275 -3.15 2.26 -11.67
N GLN A 276 -2.40 2.43 -10.59
CA GLN A 276 -0.93 2.45 -10.62
C GLN A 276 -0.38 1.24 -9.88
N VAL A 277 0.59 0.57 -10.49
CA VAL A 277 1.17 -0.65 -9.93
C VAL A 277 2.69 -0.60 -9.93
N TYR A 278 3.29 -0.79 -8.77
CA TYR A 278 4.72 -0.90 -8.58
C TYR A 278 5.10 -2.37 -8.49
N ALA A 279 5.98 -2.84 -9.37
CA ALA A 279 6.48 -4.21 -9.40
C ALA A 279 5.37 -5.26 -9.18
N PRO A 280 4.22 -5.21 -9.92
CA PRO A 280 3.08 -6.08 -9.66
C PRO A 280 3.45 -7.55 -9.83
N TRP A 281 3.07 -8.39 -8.86
CA TRP A 281 3.28 -9.83 -8.90
C TRP A 281 2.28 -10.51 -9.85
N GLY A 282 2.64 -11.64 -10.41
CA GLY A 282 1.74 -12.56 -11.12
C GLY A 282 2.05 -12.75 -12.61
N GLY A 283 2.67 -11.78 -13.28
CA GLY A 283 2.95 -11.86 -14.72
C GLY A 283 3.90 -13.00 -15.10
N GLU A 284 4.94 -13.25 -14.31
CA GLU A 284 5.89 -14.34 -14.53
C GLU A 284 5.25 -15.72 -14.40
N PHE A 285 4.23 -15.82 -13.55
CA PHE A 285 3.48 -17.05 -13.33
C PHE A 285 2.24 -17.20 -14.20
N ASN A 286 1.95 -16.20 -15.06
CA ASN A 286 0.77 -16.20 -15.95
C ASN A 286 -0.57 -16.37 -15.19
N VAL A 287 -0.72 -15.74 -14.04
CA VAL A 287 -1.92 -15.91 -13.21
C VAL A 287 -3.09 -15.04 -13.65
N HIS A 288 -2.86 -14.00 -14.45
CA HIS A 288 -3.94 -13.20 -15.03
C HIS A 288 -4.38 -13.79 -16.37
N SER A 289 -5.67 -13.78 -16.63
CA SER A 289 -6.23 -14.15 -17.94
C SER A 289 -5.77 -13.15 -18.99
N VAL A 290 -5.21 -13.65 -20.11
CA VAL A 290 -4.75 -12.81 -21.22
C VAL A 290 -5.91 -12.02 -21.83
N ASP A 291 -7.08 -12.67 -21.98
CA ASP A 291 -8.25 -12.05 -22.58
C ASP A 291 -8.83 -10.96 -21.67
N ALA A 292 -8.86 -11.21 -20.36
CA ALA A 292 -9.28 -10.18 -19.38
C ALA A 292 -8.30 -9.00 -19.34
N MET A 293 -6.98 -9.26 -19.38
CA MET A 293 -5.97 -8.20 -19.47
C MET A 293 -6.18 -7.32 -20.70
N ALA A 294 -6.50 -7.94 -21.87
CA ALA A 294 -6.77 -7.22 -23.10
C ALA A 294 -8.05 -6.37 -23.07
N GLN A 295 -8.97 -6.64 -22.14
CA GLN A 295 -10.21 -5.89 -21.97
C GLN A 295 -10.09 -4.74 -20.95
N ILE A 296 -9.00 -4.65 -20.20
CA ILE A 296 -8.78 -3.53 -19.28
C ILE A 296 -8.78 -2.22 -20.08
N SER A 297 -9.73 -1.33 -19.79
CA SER A 297 -9.86 -0.01 -20.41
C SER A 297 -9.44 1.13 -19.47
N THR A 298 -9.42 0.87 -18.16
CA THR A 298 -8.98 1.83 -17.14
C THR A 298 -7.53 2.27 -17.41
N PRO A 299 -7.19 3.57 -17.27
CA PRO A 299 -5.82 4.05 -17.31
C PRO A 299 -4.91 3.30 -16.34
N MET A 300 -3.75 2.80 -16.85
CA MET A 300 -2.81 1.96 -16.11
C MET A 300 -1.40 2.54 -16.14
N PHE A 301 -0.78 2.63 -14.97
CA PHE A 301 0.63 3.04 -14.85
C PHE A 301 1.44 1.95 -14.16
N TYR A 302 2.34 1.33 -14.91
CA TYR A 302 3.26 0.31 -14.44
C TYR A 302 4.61 0.93 -14.09
N VAL A 303 5.14 0.59 -12.92
CA VAL A 303 6.48 0.99 -12.48
C VAL A 303 7.27 -0.26 -12.13
N ALA A 304 8.48 -0.40 -12.66
CA ALA A 304 9.31 -1.59 -12.47
C ALA A 304 10.78 -1.24 -12.26
N GLY A 305 11.51 -2.11 -11.55
CA GLY A 305 12.96 -2.23 -11.69
C GLY A 305 13.30 -3.27 -12.77
N ASP A 306 14.27 -3.00 -13.62
CA ASP A 306 14.64 -3.94 -14.69
C ASP A 306 15.40 -5.18 -14.18
N GLN A 307 15.91 -5.14 -12.92
CA GLN A 307 16.56 -6.24 -12.23
C GLN A 307 15.64 -6.88 -11.16
N ASP A 308 14.33 -6.65 -11.24
CA ASP A 308 13.37 -7.29 -10.33
C ASP A 308 13.34 -8.80 -10.58
N ASN A 309 13.77 -9.56 -9.58
CA ASN A 309 13.77 -11.03 -9.56
C ASN A 309 12.64 -11.63 -8.71
N THR A 310 11.80 -10.79 -8.12
CA THR A 310 10.64 -11.20 -7.30
C THR A 310 9.36 -11.28 -8.14
N SER A 311 9.03 -10.19 -8.84
CA SER A 311 7.90 -10.15 -9.79
C SER A 311 8.32 -10.43 -11.24
N GLY A 312 9.62 -10.39 -11.52
CA GLY A 312 10.20 -10.50 -12.84
C GLY A 312 9.95 -9.25 -13.70
N PHE A 313 10.97 -8.74 -14.38
CA PHE A 313 10.76 -7.60 -15.29
C PHE A 313 10.24 -8.05 -16.65
N LYS A 314 11.05 -8.81 -17.40
CA LYS A 314 10.77 -9.16 -18.81
C LYS A 314 9.51 -10.01 -18.97
N ASN A 315 9.42 -11.09 -18.18
CA ASN A 315 8.31 -12.05 -18.24
C ASN A 315 7.23 -11.74 -17.20
N GLY A 316 7.44 -10.74 -16.35
CA GLY A 316 6.55 -10.27 -15.32
C GLY A 316 5.91 -8.94 -15.68
N VAL A 317 6.43 -7.83 -15.14
CA VAL A 317 5.80 -6.50 -15.23
C VAL A 317 5.67 -6.01 -16.68
N LYS A 318 6.74 -6.12 -17.49
CA LYS A 318 6.71 -5.72 -18.91
C LYS A 318 5.68 -6.51 -19.70
N LYS A 319 5.54 -7.81 -19.42
CA LYS A 319 4.52 -8.66 -20.04
C LYS A 319 3.11 -8.23 -19.67
N LEU A 320 2.83 -7.97 -18.39
CA LEU A 320 1.53 -7.47 -17.94
C LEU A 320 1.18 -6.15 -18.62
N TYR A 321 2.14 -5.21 -18.69
CA TYR A 321 1.98 -3.96 -19.45
C TYR A 321 1.62 -4.21 -20.92
N GLN A 322 2.31 -5.13 -21.58
CA GLN A 322 2.06 -5.45 -23.00
C GLN A 322 0.67 -6.05 -23.23
N GLN A 323 0.20 -6.90 -22.32
CA GLN A 323 -1.11 -7.57 -22.37
C GLN A 323 -2.28 -6.64 -22.05
N THR A 324 -2.05 -5.55 -21.32
CA THR A 324 -3.08 -4.58 -20.94
C THR A 324 -3.65 -3.87 -22.17
N GLY A 325 -5.00 -3.89 -22.30
CA GLY A 325 -5.71 -3.30 -23.44
C GLY A 325 -5.93 -1.80 -23.36
N SER A 326 -5.71 -1.16 -22.21
CA SER A 326 -5.93 0.28 -22.02
C SER A 326 -5.16 1.12 -23.05
N LYS A 327 -5.86 2.12 -23.61
CA LYS A 327 -5.24 3.13 -24.49
C LYS A 327 -4.34 4.10 -23.72
N HIS A 328 -4.56 4.25 -22.42
CA HIS A 328 -3.78 5.08 -21.51
C HIS A 328 -2.97 4.20 -20.57
N LYS A 329 -1.97 3.50 -21.12
CA LYS A 329 -1.05 2.67 -20.35
C LYS A 329 0.37 3.18 -20.46
N TYR A 330 1.06 3.24 -19.34
CA TYR A 330 2.41 3.78 -19.21
C TYR A 330 3.29 2.78 -18.49
N LEU A 331 4.58 2.76 -18.84
CA LEU A 331 5.60 1.95 -18.18
C LEU A 331 6.79 2.84 -17.84
N MET A 332 7.09 2.96 -16.55
CA MET A 332 8.32 3.58 -16.03
C MET A 332 9.25 2.49 -15.53
N VAL A 333 10.51 2.57 -15.88
CA VAL A 333 11.52 1.59 -15.50
C VAL A 333 12.67 2.29 -14.78
N TYR A 334 12.97 1.82 -13.56
CA TYR A 334 14.17 2.17 -12.84
C TYR A 334 15.29 1.22 -13.28
N GLU A 335 16.24 1.70 -14.07
CA GLU A 335 17.37 0.91 -14.55
C GLU A 335 18.26 0.47 -13.39
N ASN A 336 18.67 -0.80 -13.38
CA ASN A 336 19.46 -1.44 -12.32
C ASN A 336 18.77 -1.46 -10.93
N ALA A 337 17.47 -1.21 -10.85
CA ALA A 337 16.69 -1.41 -9.63
C ALA A 337 16.06 -2.80 -9.58
N ARG A 338 15.80 -3.26 -8.37
CA ARG A 338 15.13 -4.53 -8.07
C ARG A 338 13.65 -4.30 -7.73
N HIS A 339 13.19 -4.94 -6.66
CA HIS A 339 11.77 -4.99 -6.27
C HIS A 339 11.30 -3.86 -5.36
N ASN A 340 12.22 -3.23 -4.59
CA ASN A 340 11.87 -2.35 -3.46
C ASN A 340 11.71 -0.87 -3.86
N ILE A 341 11.05 -0.61 -4.98
CA ILE A 341 10.92 0.72 -5.59
C ILE A 341 9.72 1.54 -5.10
N ALA A 342 8.91 0.99 -4.19
CA ALA A 342 7.67 1.63 -3.76
C ALA A 342 7.67 2.06 -2.29
N GLY A 343 8.48 1.42 -1.44
CA GLY A 343 8.47 1.64 0.00
C GLY A 343 9.23 2.90 0.43
N HIS A 344 9.10 3.24 1.71
CA HIS A 344 9.90 4.25 2.38
C HIS A 344 11.35 3.78 2.62
N PRO A 345 12.30 4.67 2.94
CA PRO A 345 13.67 4.31 3.30
C PRO A 345 13.73 3.33 4.49
N ALA A 346 14.85 2.62 4.61
CA ALA A 346 15.05 1.62 5.65
C ALA A 346 14.97 2.23 7.07
N PRO A 347 14.14 1.67 7.97
CA PRO A 347 14.17 2.06 9.39
C PRO A 347 15.43 1.49 10.05
N SER A 348 15.94 2.16 11.09
CA SER A 348 17.13 1.73 11.82
C SER A 348 17.01 0.31 12.40
N ALA A 349 15.81 -0.10 12.75
CA ALA A 349 15.52 -1.46 13.22
C ALA A 349 15.92 -2.56 12.21
N SER A 350 16.05 -2.22 10.92
CA SER A 350 16.45 -3.17 9.85
C SER A 350 17.96 -3.28 9.63
N PHE A 351 18.78 -2.34 10.15
CA PHE A 351 20.19 -2.20 9.77
C PHE A 351 21.10 -3.36 10.21
N ASN A 352 20.71 -4.09 11.24
CA ASN A 352 21.53 -5.20 11.78
C ASN A 352 21.18 -6.56 11.14
N SER A 353 20.53 -6.58 9.98
CA SER A 353 20.15 -7.80 9.27
C SER A 353 20.09 -7.53 7.78
N ASP A 354 20.95 -8.20 7.00
CA ASP A 354 20.93 -8.12 5.54
C ASP A 354 19.59 -8.59 4.97
N PHE A 355 18.97 -9.56 5.62
CA PHE A 355 17.63 -10.02 5.26
C PHE A 355 16.58 -8.89 5.41
N GLU A 356 16.58 -8.18 6.54
CA GLU A 356 15.63 -7.09 6.75
C GLU A 356 15.94 -5.87 5.90
N LEU A 357 17.21 -5.45 5.90
CA LEU A 357 17.66 -4.30 5.11
C LEU A 357 17.35 -4.49 3.62
N GLY A 358 17.54 -5.71 3.11
CA GLY A 358 17.24 -6.07 1.73
C GLY A 358 15.79 -5.89 1.29
N HIS A 359 14.86 -5.62 2.22
CA HIS A 359 13.45 -5.31 1.91
C HIS A 359 13.15 -3.81 1.81
N TYR A 360 14.15 -2.96 2.09
CA TYR A 360 13.98 -1.50 2.10
C TYR A 360 14.93 -0.78 1.16
N VAL A 361 15.97 -1.46 0.66
CA VAL A 361 17.03 -0.81 -0.13
C VAL A 361 17.06 -1.31 -1.56
N GLU A 362 17.55 -0.45 -2.44
CA GLU A 362 17.92 -0.76 -3.81
C GLU A 362 19.42 -0.55 -3.99
N PRO A 363 20.18 -1.54 -4.55
CA PRO A 363 21.64 -1.44 -4.62
C PRO A 363 22.16 -0.24 -5.42
N SER A 364 21.43 0.15 -6.47
CA SER A 364 21.85 1.21 -7.42
C SER A 364 21.11 2.53 -7.23
N TRP A 365 20.16 2.60 -6.29
CA TRP A 365 19.30 3.76 -6.11
C TRP A 365 19.19 4.18 -4.65
N ASN A 366 19.23 5.48 -4.41
CA ASN A 366 18.79 6.05 -3.13
C ASN A 366 17.26 6.05 -3.08
N ILE A 367 16.68 5.45 -2.03
CA ILE A 367 15.23 5.32 -1.89
C ILE A 367 14.51 6.67 -1.77
N GLU A 368 15.13 7.66 -1.12
CA GLU A 368 14.55 9.01 -1.07
C GLU A 368 14.41 9.62 -2.47
N THR A 369 15.40 9.38 -3.34
CA THR A 369 15.34 9.83 -4.74
C THR A 369 14.23 9.12 -5.51
N ILE A 370 14.11 7.80 -5.36
CA ILE A 370 12.98 7.03 -5.91
C ILE A 370 11.66 7.60 -5.40
N ASN A 371 11.54 7.87 -4.10
CA ASN A 371 10.29 8.38 -3.53
C ASN A 371 9.92 9.79 -4.06
N ARG A 372 10.89 10.64 -4.37
CA ARG A 372 10.64 11.95 -5.01
C ARG A 372 10.15 11.79 -6.44
N ILE A 373 10.77 10.90 -7.22
CA ILE A 373 10.31 10.56 -8.58
C ILE A 373 8.91 9.96 -8.51
N ASN A 374 8.68 9.04 -7.58
CA ASN A 374 7.35 8.44 -7.37
C ASN A 374 6.29 9.50 -7.03
N LYS A 375 6.57 10.45 -6.14
CA LYS A 375 5.66 11.56 -5.83
C LYS A 375 5.27 12.32 -7.10
N HIS A 376 6.26 12.75 -7.88
CA HIS A 376 6.06 13.50 -9.12
C HIS A 376 5.21 12.74 -10.14
N MET A 377 5.62 11.51 -10.46
CA MET A 377 4.97 10.71 -11.49
C MET A 377 3.58 10.24 -11.07
N THR A 378 3.42 9.88 -9.78
CA THR A 378 2.12 9.49 -9.23
C THR A 378 1.14 10.66 -9.26
N LEU A 379 1.54 11.84 -8.79
CA LEU A 379 0.65 13.01 -8.80
C LEU A 379 0.24 13.37 -10.23
N ALA A 380 1.20 13.41 -11.16
CA ALA A 380 0.91 13.68 -12.58
C ALA A 380 -0.12 12.69 -13.16
N PHE A 381 0.03 11.39 -12.86
CA PHE A 381 -0.89 10.36 -13.32
C PHE A 381 -2.28 10.48 -12.68
N MET A 382 -2.35 10.71 -11.37
CA MET A 382 -3.61 10.85 -10.64
C MET A 382 -4.35 12.13 -11.08
N ASP A 383 -3.67 13.25 -11.19
CA ASP A 383 -4.30 14.50 -11.62
C ASP A 383 -4.84 14.42 -13.06
N CYS A 384 -4.15 13.67 -13.93
CA CYS A 384 -4.59 13.47 -15.32
C CYS A 384 -5.85 12.59 -15.44
N HIS A 385 -6.01 11.59 -14.60
CA HIS A 385 -7.01 10.54 -14.80
C HIS A 385 -8.09 10.43 -13.73
N VAL A 386 -7.86 10.99 -12.54
CA VAL A 386 -8.78 10.83 -11.39
C VAL A 386 -9.51 12.11 -11.06
N LYS A 387 -8.84 13.27 -11.09
CA LYS A 387 -9.52 14.53 -10.87
C LYS A 387 -10.44 14.88 -12.04
N PRO A 388 -11.65 15.42 -11.77
CA PRO A 388 -12.49 16.00 -12.81
C PRO A 388 -11.69 17.06 -13.56
N MET A 389 -11.68 17.02 -14.88
CA MET A 389 -10.95 17.99 -15.71
C MET A 389 -11.40 19.42 -15.36
N SER A 390 -10.55 20.16 -14.68
CA SER A 390 -10.71 21.61 -14.59
C SER A 390 -10.40 22.20 -15.97
N THR A 391 -11.22 23.14 -16.42
CA THR A 391 -11.08 23.81 -17.74
C THR A 391 -9.89 24.78 -17.79
N GLY A 392 -8.79 24.52 -17.06
CA GLY A 392 -7.65 25.42 -16.89
C GLY A 392 -6.33 24.88 -17.48
N ALA A 393 -5.39 25.77 -17.69
CA ALA A 393 -4.08 25.56 -18.33
C ALA A 393 -3.19 24.45 -17.69
N ASP A 394 -3.50 24.04 -16.46
CA ASP A 394 -2.72 23.03 -15.71
C ASP A 394 -2.81 21.63 -16.32
N THR A 395 -3.93 21.30 -16.97
CA THR A 395 -4.13 20.00 -17.65
C THR A 395 -3.17 19.82 -18.83
N PHE A 396 -2.77 20.90 -19.50
CA PHE A 396 -1.84 20.85 -20.62
C PHE A 396 -0.41 20.46 -20.22
N HIS A 397 0.00 20.81 -19.00
CA HIS A 397 1.34 20.50 -18.51
C HIS A 397 1.48 19.00 -18.17
N LEU A 398 0.44 18.42 -17.56
CA LEU A 398 0.39 17.00 -17.17
C LEU A 398 0.32 16.07 -18.38
N VAL A 399 -0.48 16.40 -19.39
CA VAL A 399 -0.52 15.68 -20.67
C VAL A 399 0.85 15.68 -21.35
N LYS A 400 1.61 16.78 -21.22
CA LYS A 400 2.95 16.91 -21.81
C LYS A 400 4.00 16.01 -21.12
N ILE A 401 3.88 15.77 -19.81
CA ILE A 401 4.77 14.85 -19.08
C ILE A 401 4.60 13.43 -19.64
N PHE A 402 3.36 12.95 -19.80
CA PHE A 402 3.10 11.60 -20.30
C PHE A 402 3.21 11.47 -21.81
N SER A 403 2.92 12.52 -22.60
CA SER A 403 3.07 12.49 -24.06
C SER A 403 4.54 12.50 -24.54
N ASN A 404 5.46 12.98 -23.70
CA ASN A 404 6.89 13.00 -23.99
C ASN A 404 7.66 11.78 -23.44
N MET A 405 7.00 10.91 -22.68
CA MET A 405 7.60 9.63 -22.27
C MET A 405 7.65 8.70 -23.48
N ARG A 406 8.84 8.54 -24.07
CA ARG A 406 9.08 7.52 -25.09
C ARG A 406 9.05 6.15 -24.41
N VAL A 407 8.17 5.28 -24.88
CA VAL A 407 8.06 3.87 -24.52
C VAL A 407 9.20 3.09 -25.16
#